data_f697f8742524a96083b6408076afbda4
#
_entry.id   f697f8742524a96083b6408076afbda4
#
_cell.length_a   1.000
_cell.length_b   1.000
_cell.length_c   1.000
_cell.angle_alpha   90.00
_cell.angle_beta   90.00
_cell.angle_gamma   90.00
#
_symmetry.space_group_name_H-M   'P 1'
#
loop_
_entity.id
_entity.type
_entity.pdbx_description
1 polymer ?
#
loop_
_entity_poly.entity_id
_entity_poly.type
_entity_poly.pdbx_seq_one_letter_code
_entity_poly.pdbx_strand_id
1 'polypeptide(L)'
;MELTFASYNIHKAVGLDGRRDPDRIISVLREVDADIIALQEADRRFGARASVLPRALLDDTRWRPLPVAKRPRSLGWHGNALLVRRDIKCLHAEPLDLPTLEPRGAVLAELDLRGEHIRVLGAHLDLSGLRRRDQIKAILKQCTRRGKMPTVIMGDFNQWGRLTGAMQAFGMGWQQITPGASYPSARPIARFDRIIATPDWSYETSGVHHSATSAAASDHLPVWASLRTA
;
A
#
# COMPACT_ATOMS: atom_id res chain seq x y z
N MET A 1 11.38 -3.71 17.57
CA MET A 1 11.68 -2.50 16.77
C MET A 1 10.39 -1.84 16.34
N GLU A 2 10.32 -0.50 16.29
CA GLU A 2 9.15 0.25 15.84
C GLU A 2 9.33 0.72 14.39
N LEU A 3 8.27 0.58 13.58
CA LEU A 3 8.23 0.98 12.18
C LEU A 3 6.92 1.68 11.85
N THR A 4 7.00 2.68 11.00
CA THR A 4 5.84 3.35 10.42
C THR A 4 5.56 2.81 9.03
N PHE A 5 4.36 2.28 8.86
CA PHE A 5 3.81 1.79 7.59
C PHE A 5 2.81 2.79 7.04
N ALA A 6 2.82 3.02 5.74
CA ALA A 6 1.83 3.88 5.09
C ALA A 6 1.25 3.25 3.83
N SER A 7 0.01 3.56 3.53
CA SER A 7 -0.66 3.24 2.27
C SER A 7 -1.22 4.51 1.65
N TYR A 8 -0.99 4.68 0.34
CA TYR A 8 -1.46 5.84 -0.39
C TYR A 8 -1.86 5.50 -1.83
N ASN A 9 -3.16 5.59 -2.12
CA ASN A 9 -3.64 5.59 -3.50
C ASN A 9 -3.37 6.98 -4.10
N ILE A 10 -2.43 7.07 -5.03
CA ILE A 10 -1.96 8.36 -5.59
C ILE A 10 -2.73 8.81 -6.82
N HIS A 11 -3.82 8.13 -7.19
CA HIS A 11 -4.68 8.47 -8.32
C HIS A 11 -3.89 8.85 -9.60
N LYS A 12 -2.85 8.10 -9.93
CA LYS A 12 -1.96 8.36 -11.09
C LYS A 12 -1.29 9.73 -11.04
N ALA A 13 -1.05 10.26 -9.83
CA ALA A 13 -0.57 11.61 -9.54
C ALA A 13 -1.48 12.73 -10.10
N VAL A 14 -2.76 12.45 -10.29
CA VAL A 14 -3.76 13.44 -10.72
C VAL A 14 -4.49 13.98 -9.50
N GLY A 15 -4.32 15.26 -9.24
CA GLY A 15 -4.96 15.94 -8.13
C GLY A 15 -6.44 16.27 -8.39
N LEU A 16 -7.11 16.86 -7.41
CA LEU A 16 -8.51 17.31 -7.52
C LEU A 16 -8.69 18.42 -8.57
N ASP A 17 -7.63 19.10 -8.94
CA ASP A 17 -7.57 20.09 -10.03
C ASP A 17 -7.49 19.47 -11.43
N GLY A 18 -7.51 18.14 -11.53
CA GLY A 18 -7.36 17.38 -12.78
C GLY A 18 -5.94 17.39 -13.36
N ARG A 19 -4.97 18.02 -12.70
CA ARG A 19 -3.57 18.10 -13.17
C ARG A 19 -2.74 16.97 -12.62
N ARG A 20 -1.89 16.38 -13.47
CA ARG A 20 -0.90 15.39 -13.03
C ARG A 20 0.33 16.13 -12.50
N ASP A 21 0.63 15.89 -11.24
CA ASP A 21 1.73 16.52 -10.53
C ASP A 21 2.45 15.51 -9.63
N PRO A 22 3.51 14.84 -10.13
CA PRO A 22 4.30 13.92 -9.34
C PRO A 22 5.03 14.56 -8.16
N ASP A 23 5.45 15.81 -8.27
CA ASP A 23 6.16 16.53 -7.20
C ASP A 23 5.26 16.72 -5.98
N ARG A 24 3.97 16.96 -6.21
CA ARG A 24 2.95 17.05 -5.17
C ARG A 24 2.83 15.74 -4.40
N ILE A 25 2.87 14.60 -5.10
CA ILE A 25 2.87 13.27 -4.45
C ILE A 25 4.13 13.08 -3.61
N ILE A 26 5.32 13.41 -4.14
CA ILE A 26 6.58 13.31 -3.37
C ILE A 26 6.54 14.20 -2.11
N SER A 27 5.97 15.39 -2.20
CA SER A 27 5.79 16.28 -1.04
C SER A 27 4.95 15.62 0.03
N VAL A 28 3.82 15.00 -0.35
CA VAL A 28 2.95 14.25 0.58
C VAL A 28 3.69 13.06 1.20
N LEU A 29 4.48 12.31 0.42
CA LEU A 29 5.28 11.21 0.97
C LEU A 29 6.30 11.70 2.01
N ARG A 30 6.93 12.87 1.78
CA ARG A 30 7.85 13.49 2.74
C ARG A 30 7.14 13.95 4.01
N GLU A 31 5.91 14.46 3.90
CA GLU A 31 5.08 14.84 5.06
C GLU A 31 4.71 13.61 5.92
N VAL A 32 4.34 12.49 5.29
CA VAL A 32 3.98 11.22 5.96
C VAL A 32 5.19 10.57 6.62
N ASP A 33 6.34 10.63 5.97
CA ASP A 33 7.66 10.17 6.42
C ASP A 33 7.72 8.73 6.96
N ALA A 34 6.93 7.81 6.40
CA ALA A 34 6.89 6.42 6.81
C ALA A 34 8.13 5.62 6.37
N ASP A 35 8.44 4.53 7.07
CA ASP A 35 9.58 3.65 6.76
C ASP A 35 9.31 2.79 5.52
N ILE A 36 8.05 2.32 5.39
CA ILE A 36 7.58 1.45 4.32
C ILE A 36 6.25 2.00 3.80
N ILE A 37 6.15 2.20 2.49
CA ILE A 37 4.98 2.81 1.86
C ILE A 37 4.48 1.91 0.74
N ALA A 38 3.19 1.56 0.77
CA ALA A 38 2.49 0.94 -0.33
C ALA A 38 1.76 2.01 -1.15
N LEU A 39 2.08 2.10 -2.42
CA LEU A 39 1.41 2.98 -3.36
C LEU A 39 0.42 2.18 -4.21
N GLN A 40 -0.75 2.76 -4.49
CA GLN A 40 -1.69 2.27 -5.47
C GLN A 40 -1.83 3.31 -6.59
N GLU A 41 -2.19 2.85 -7.77
CA GLU A 41 -2.28 3.64 -9.00
C GLU A 41 -0.98 4.38 -9.39
N ALA A 42 0.17 3.81 -9.04
CA ALA A 42 1.49 4.37 -9.31
C ALA A 42 1.93 4.25 -10.79
N ASP A 43 1.17 3.52 -11.60
CA ASP A 43 1.42 3.35 -13.03
C ASP A 43 0.21 3.79 -13.86
N ARG A 44 0.44 4.21 -15.10
CA ARG A 44 -0.65 4.51 -16.05
C ARG A 44 -1.46 3.24 -16.35
N ARG A 45 -2.77 3.38 -16.51
CA ARG A 45 -3.68 2.23 -16.72
C ARG A 45 -3.50 1.58 -18.10
N PHE A 46 -3.15 2.35 -19.13
CA PHE A 46 -3.09 1.94 -20.53
C PHE A 46 -1.71 2.11 -21.15
N GLY A 47 -1.51 1.50 -22.32
CA GLY A 47 -0.28 1.57 -23.10
C GLY A 47 0.87 0.86 -22.39
N ALA A 48 2.03 1.49 -22.38
CA ALA A 48 3.25 0.95 -21.75
C ALA A 48 3.14 0.82 -20.21
N ARG A 49 2.03 1.25 -19.61
CA ARG A 49 1.82 1.32 -18.14
C ARG A 49 3.00 1.94 -17.40
N ALA A 50 3.52 3.04 -17.98
CA ALA A 50 4.66 3.72 -17.39
C ALA A 50 4.32 4.28 -16.02
N SER A 51 5.33 4.29 -15.14
CA SER A 51 5.25 4.95 -13.83
C SER A 51 4.78 6.40 -13.99
N VAL A 52 3.95 6.84 -13.07
CA VAL A 52 3.55 8.25 -12.97
C VAL A 52 4.52 9.06 -12.11
N LEU A 53 5.36 8.37 -11.32
CA LEU A 53 6.44 8.98 -10.57
C LEU A 53 7.76 8.78 -11.33
N PRO A 54 8.39 9.84 -11.84
CA PRO A 54 9.71 9.76 -12.44
C PRO A 54 10.73 9.18 -11.45
N ARG A 55 11.61 8.28 -11.91
CA ARG A 55 12.63 7.67 -11.05
C ARG A 55 13.54 8.73 -10.41
N ALA A 56 13.90 9.75 -11.17
CA ALA A 56 14.74 10.86 -10.66
C ALA A 56 14.13 11.54 -9.42
N LEU A 57 12.80 11.70 -9.37
CA LEU A 57 12.14 12.24 -8.16
C LEU A 57 12.22 11.31 -6.97
N LEU A 58 12.14 9.98 -7.19
CA LEU A 58 12.29 8.99 -6.13
C LEU A 58 13.74 8.88 -5.67
N ASP A 59 14.70 9.04 -6.59
CA ASP A 59 16.12 9.00 -6.27
C ASP A 59 16.55 10.15 -5.33
N ASP A 60 15.84 11.27 -5.37
CA ASP A 60 16.00 12.42 -4.47
C ASP A 60 15.23 12.26 -3.15
N THR A 61 14.82 11.03 -2.81
CA THR A 61 14.13 10.74 -1.56
C THR A 61 14.93 9.74 -0.71
N ARG A 62 14.51 9.59 0.54
CA ARG A 62 15.06 8.57 1.43
C ARG A 62 14.56 7.15 1.12
N TRP A 63 13.62 7.01 0.19
CA TRP A 63 13.07 5.72 -0.21
C TRP A 63 13.67 5.23 -1.53
N ARG A 64 13.56 3.93 -1.73
CA ARG A 64 13.76 3.29 -3.02
C ARG A 64 12.56 2.40 -3.35
N PRO A 65 12.15 2.31 -4.61
CA PRO A 65 11.15 1.36 -5.04
C PRO A 65 11.72 -0.06 -5.04
N LEU A 66 10.89 -1.04 -4.64
CA LEU A 66 11.25 -2.44 -4.72
C LEU A 66 11.03 -2.99 -6.15
N PRO A 67 11.82 -4.00 -6.57
CA PRO A 67 11.82 -4.52 -7.93
C PRO A 67 10.65 -5.48 -8.18
N VAL A 68 9.42 -4.99 -8.12
CA VAL A 68 8.18 -5.78 -8.31
C VAL A 68 7.54 -5.58 -9.69
N ALA A 69 8.14 -4.76 -10.55
CA ALA A 69 7.61 -4.45 -11.86
C ALA A 69 7.91 -5.58 -12.86
N LYS A 70 6.87 -6.07 -13.57
CA LYS A 70 7.05 -6.98 -14.73
C LYS A 70 7.28 -6.24 -16.06
N ARG A 71 7.15 -4.90 -16.08
CA ARG A 71 7.31 -4.07 -17.28
C ARG A 71 8.41 -3.03 -17.08
N PRO A 72 9.27 -2.77 -18.07
CA PRO A 72 10.45 -1.91 -17.90
C PRO A 72 10.14 -0.47 -17.46
N ARG A 73 8.97 0.06 -17.85
CA ARG A 73 8.56 1.45 -17.56
C ARG A 73 7.66 1.58 -16.35
N SER A 74 7.15 0.48 -15.79
CA SER A 74 6.29 0.49 -14.59
C SER A 74 7.13 0.65 -13.33
N LEU A 75 6.55 1.27 -12.30
CA LEU A 75 7.11 1.29 -10.96
C LEU A 75 6.80 -0.02 -10.23
N GLY A 76 5.63 -0.58 -10.49
CA GLY A 76 5.14 -1.76 -9.80
C GLY A 76 4.35 -2.72 -10.68
N TRP A 77 3.38 -3.40 -10.08
CA TRP A 77 2.51 -4.36 -10.73
C TRP A 77 1.06 -3.94 -10.63
N HIS A 78 0.40 -3.74 -11.79
CA HIS A 78 -0.96 -3.19 -11.87
C HIS A 78 -1.16 -1.91 -11.05
N GLY A 79 -0.12 -1.05 -11.01
CA GLY A 79 -0.13 0.20 -10.27
C GLY A 79 0.19 0.06 -8.78
N ASN A 80 0.41 -1.15 -8.27
CA ASN A 80 0.87 -1.36 -6.89
C ASN A 80 2.39 -1.33 -6.83
N ALA A 81 2.95 -0.50 -5.96
CA ALA A 81 4.38 -0.42 -5.72
C ALA A 81 4.68 -0.37 -4.22
N LEU A 82 5.86 -0.82 -3.84
CA LEU A 82 6.38 -0.68 -2.48
C LEU A 82 7.62 0.21 -2.52
N LEU A 83 7.61 1.21 -1.66
CA LEU A 83 8.76 2.05 -1.36
C LEU A 83 9.26 1.69 0.04
N VAL A 84 10.55 1.53 0.18
CA VAL A 84 11.19 1.28 1.49
C VAL A 84 12.34 2.24 1.70
N ARG A 85 12.64 2.60 2.94
CA ARG A 85 13.84 3.37 3.27
C ARG A 85 15.07 2.67 2.71
N ARG A 86 16.05 3.45 2.29
CA ARG A 86 17.25 2.93 1.61
C ARG A 86 18.11 2.02 2.50
N ASP A 87 18.05 2.18 3.82
CA ASP A 87 18.74 1.36 4.82
C ASP A 87 18.06 -0.01 5.07
N ILE A 88 16.81 -0.21 4.62
CA ILE A 88 16.11 -1.48 4.73
C ILE A 88 16.53 -2.40 3.59
N LYS A 89 17.05 -3.58 3.92
CA LYS A 89 17.48 -4.57 2.93
C LYS A 89 16.28 -5.36 2.39
N CYS A 90 16.17 -5.48 1.08
CA CYS A 90 15.19 -6.36 0.44
C CYS A 90 15.81 -7.74 0.22
N LEU A 91 15.21 -8.77 0.79
CA LEU A 91 15.60 -10.17 0.62
C LEU A 91 14.92 -10.78 -0.61
N HIS A 92 13.63 -10.46 -0.78
CA HIS A 92 12.81 -10.94 -1.89
C HIS A 92 11.73 -9.91 -2.21
N ALA A 93 11.38 -9.77 -3.49
CA ALA A 93 10.24 -8.98 -3.91
C ALA A 93 9.62 -9.55 -5.18
N GLU A 94 8.30 -9.64 -5.23
CA GLU A 94 7.59 -10.16 -6.40
C GLU A 94 6.20 -9.56 -6.55
N PRO A 95 5.67 -9.52 -7.78
CA PRO A 95 4.26 -9.25 -8.02
C PRO A 95 3.42 -10.49 -7.71
N LEU A 96 2.21 -10.28 -7.17
CA LEU A 96 1.22 -11.33 -6.98
C LEU A 96 0.08 -11.16 -8.00
N ASP A 97 -0.15 -12.22 -8.77
CA ASP A 97 -1.33 -12.29 -9.65
C ASP A 97 -2.54 -12.70 -8.80
N LEU A 98 -3.54 -11.85 -8.74
CA LEU A 98 -4.78 -12.07 -8.01
C LEU A 98 -5.94 -12.38 -8.98
N PRO A 99 -6.95 -13.17 -8.56
CA PRO A 99 -8.16 -13.36 -9.35
C PRO A 99 -8.89 -12.00 -9.51
N THR A 100 -8.98 -11.50 -10.73
CA THR A 100 -9.50 -10.16 -10.99
C THR A 100 -10.25 -10.06 -12.31
N LEU A 101 -11.22 -9.15 -12.39
CA LEU A 101 -11.88 -8.73 -13.63
C LEU A 101 -11.23 -7.48 -14.23
N GLU A 102 -10.63 -6.65 -13.39
CA GLU A 102 -9.88 -5.46 -13.77
C GLU A 102 -8.38 -5.67 -13.48
N PRO A 103 -7.47 -4.86 -14.03
CA PRO A 103 -6.05 -4.95 -13.72
C PRO A 103 -5.76 -4.47 -12.28
N ARG A 104 -6.17 -5.27 -11.32
CA ARG A 104 -5.90 -5.16 -9.89
C ARG A 104 -4.87 -6.21 -9.49
N GLY A 105 -4.15 -6.01 -8.40
CA GLY A 105 -3.11 -6.93 -7.99
C GLY A 105 -2.58 -6.61 -6.61
N ALA A 106 -1.54 -7.35 -6.25
CA ALA A 106 -0.74 -7.06 -5.07
C ALA A 106 0.75 -7.23 -5.40
N VAL A 107 1.58 -6.69 -4.54
CA VAL A 107 3.03 -6.86 -4.55
C VAL A 107 3.46 -7.32 -3.16
N LEU A 108 4.44 -8.21 -3.10
CA LEU A 108 4.96 -8.78 -1.87
C LEU A 108 6.46 -8.51 -1.78
N ALA A 109 6.94 -8.21 -0.59
CA ALA A 109 8.36 -8.18 -0.30
C ALA A 109 8.66 -8.81 1.06
N GLU A 110 9.84 -9.44 1.16
CA GLU A 110 10.45 -9.89 2.40
C GLU A 110 11.68 -9.02 2.65
N LEU A 111 11.73 -8.42 3.82
CA LEU A 111 12.70 -7.40 4.18
C LEU A 111 13.51 -7.86 5.40
N ASP A 112 14.77 -7.45 5.42
CA ASP A 112 15.65 -7.61 6.56
C ASP A 112 15.89 -6.25 7.24
N LEU A 113 15.58 -6.22 8.51
CA LEU A 113 15.66 -5.06 9.38
C LEU A 113 16.68 -5.38 10.48
N ARG A 114 17.98 -5.36 10.12
CA ARG A 114 19.07 -5.63 11.04
C ARG A 114 18.99 -7.03 11.69
N GLY A 115 18.59 -8.04 10.90
CA GLY A 115 18.44 -9.43 11.32
C GLY A 115 17.02 -9.84 11.68
N GLU A 116 16.09 -8.90 11.82
CA GLU A 116 14.67 -9.21 11.92
C GLU A 116 14.04 -9.25 10.53
N HIS A 117 13.40 -10.37 10.20
CA HIS A 117 12.77 -10.56 8.90
C HIS A 117 11.26 -10.27 8.99
N ILE A 118 10.77 -9.42 8.09
CA ILE A 118 9.35 -9.10 7.98
C ILE A 118 8.86 -9.27 6.55
N ARG A 119 7.57 -9.49 6.40
CA ARG A 119 6.88 -9.54 5.12
C ARG A 119 5.92 -8.37 5.00
N VAL A 120 5.97 -7.68 3.86
CA VAL A 120 5.06 -6.57 3.56
C VAL A 120 4.38 -6.80 2.22
N LEU A 121 3.09 -6.47 2.15
CA LEU A 121 2.31 -6.53 0.93
C LEU A 121 1.61 -5.20 0.69
N GLY A 122 1.68 -4.74 -0.55
CA GLY A 122 0.87 -3.63 -1.04
C GLY A 122 -0.23 -4.18 -1.96
N ALA A 123 -1.48 -3.78 -1.76
CA ALA A 123 -2.61 -4.29 -2.52
C ALA A 123 -3.57 -3.19 -2.96
N HIS A 124 -4.18 -3.37 -4.13
CA HIS A 124 -5.32 -2.61 -4.60
C HIS A 124 -6.39 -3.60 -5.04
N LEU A 125 -7.43 -3.78 -4.22
CA LEU A 125 -8.42 -4.82 -4.42
C LEU A 125 -9.55 -4.36 -5.35
N ASP A 126 -10.29 -5.34 -5.88
CA ASP A 126 -11.39 -5.14 -6.83
C ASP A 126 -12.58 -4.39 -6.19
N LEU A 127 -13.42 -3.78 -7.02
CA LEU A 127 -14.66 -3.14 -6.58
C LEU A 127 -15.76 -4.15 -6.21
N SER A 128 -15.71 -5.38 -6.75
CA SER A 128 -16.63 -6.45 -6.42
C SER A 128 -16.31 -7.11 -5.09
N GLY A 129 -17.27 -7.19 -4.17
CA GLY A 129 -17.09 -7.80 -2.84
C GLY A 129 -16.71 -9.28 -2.90
N LEU A 130 -17.24 -10.05 -3.85
CA LEU A 130 -16.89 -11.46 -4.06
C LEU A 130 -15.44 -11.58 -4.51
N ARG A 131 -15.03 -10.77 -5.49
CA ARG A 131 -13.64 -10.77 -5.98
C ARG A 131 -12.66 -10.36 -4.89
N ARG A 132 -12.97 -9.31 -4.11
CA ARG A 132 -12.13 -8.92 -2.97
C ARG A 132 -11.91 -10.07 -2.00
N ARG A 133 -12.97 -10.84 -1.69
CA ARG A 133 -12.87 -12.01 -0.80
C ARG A 133 -11.91 -13.06 -1.37
N ASP A 134 -12.01 -13.36 -2.66
CA ASP A 134 -11.13 -14.32 -3.32
C ASP A 134 -9.69 -13.80 -3.40
N GLN A 135 -9.51 -12.50 -3.63
CA GLN A 135 -8.21 -11.85 -3.63
C GLN A 135 -7.53 -11.91 -2.25
N ILE A 136 -8.27 -11.62 -1.18
CA ILE A 136 -7.76 -11.75 0.20
C ILE A 136 -7.35 -13.20 0.48
N LYS A 137 -8.18 -14.19 0.12
CA LYS A 137 -7.82 -15.60 0.28
C LYS A 137 -6.57 -15.99 -0.50
N ALA A 138 -6.41 -15.47 -1.73
CA ALA A 138 -5.21 -15.70 -2.55
C ALA A 138 -3.96 -15.11 -1.89
N ILE A 139 -4.03 -13.89 -1.36
CA ILE A 139 -2.96 -13.25 -0.60
C ILE A 139 -2.58 -14.10 0.63
N LEU A 140 -3.56 -14.48 1.44
CA LEU A 140 -3.33 -15.30 2.65
C LEU A 140 -2.71 -16.65 2.32
N LYS A 141 -3.15 -17.29 1.22
CA LYS A 141 -2.56 -18.55 0.73
C LYS A 141 -1.07 -18.35 0.38
N GLN A 142 -0.69 -17.23 -0.23
CA GLN A 142 0.72 -16.94 -0.51
C GLN A 142 1.52 -16.73 0.78
N CYS A 143 0.98 -16.01 1.75
CA CYS A 143 1.63 -15.85 3.05
C CYS A 143 1.86 -17.20 3.74
N THR A 144 0.84 -18.08 3.76
CA THR A 144 0.93 -19.42 4.37
C THR A 144 1.98 -20.30 3.68
N ARG A 145 2.03 -20.30 2.35
CA ARG A 145 3.00 -21.10 1.57
C ARG A 145 4.45 -20.71 1.81
N ARG A 146 4.70 -19.44 2.16
CA ARG A 146 6.04 -18.90 2.44
C ARG A 146 6.50 -19.07 3.90
N GLY A 147 5.67 -19.67 4.74
CA GLY A 147 5.95 -19.87 6.17
C GLY A 147 5.58 -18.65 7.02
N LYS A 148 5.67 -18.85 8.34
CA LYS A 148 5.38 -17.80 9.32
C LYS A 148 6.43 -16.71 9.28
N MET A 149 5.97 -15.47 9.28
CA MET A 149 6.81 -14.27 9.35
C MET A 149 5.92 -13.10 9.77
N PRO A 150 6.40 -12.18 10.63
CA PRO A 150 5.67 -10.94 10.93
C PRO A 150 5.26 -10.26 9.64
N THR A 151 3.96 -10.12 9.40
CA THR A 151 3.43 -9.69 8.09
C THR A 151 2.53 -8.48 8.24
N VAL A 152 2.71 -7.50 7.34
CA VAL A 152 1.82 -6.33 7.20
C VAL A 152 1.29 -6.27 5.77
N ILE A 153 -0.03 -6.19 5.61
CA ILE A 153 -0.71 -6.00 4.34
C ILE A 153 -1.38 -4.64 4.38
N MET A 154 -1.11 -3.79 3.40
CA MET A 154 -1.65 -2.44 3.35
C MET A 154 -2.09 -2.07 1.94
N GLY A 155 -3.07 -1.20 1.83
CA GLY A 155 -3.58 -0.82 0.52
C GLY A 155 -4.98 -0.24 0.53
N ASP A 156 -5.47 -0.03 -0.69
CA ASP A 156 -6.85 0.29 -0.98
C ASP A 156 -7.66 -1.01 -1.14
N PHE A 157 -8.47 -1.31 -0.13
CA PHE A 157 -9.30 -2.52 -0.09
C PHE A 157 -10.67 -2.32 -0.75
N ASN A 158 -11.04 -1.10 -1.13
CA ASN A 158 -12.34 -0.78 -1.75
C ASN A 158 -13.54 -1.31 -0.96
N GLN A 159 -13.41 -1.47 0.37
CA GLN A 159 -14.43 -2.04 1.23
C GLN A 159 -15.02 -1.01 2.19
N TRP A 160 -16.33 -0.75 2.08
CA TRP A 160 -17.03 0.21 2.93
C TRP A 160 -17.11 -0.23 4.39
N GLY A 161 -17.52 -1.46 4.64
CA GLY A 161 -17.69 -1.99 6.01
C GLY A 161 -16.36 -2.24 6.71
N ARG A 162 -16.28 -1.95 8.01
CA ARG A 162 -15.04 -2.06 8.79
C ARG A 162 -14.55 -3.50 8.92
N LEU A 163 -15.38 -4.38 9.49
CA LEU A 163 -15.05 -5.80 9.73
C LEU A 163 -16.02 -6.75 9.00
N THR A 164 -16.72 -6.25 7.98
CA THR A 164 -17.78 -6.97 7.27
C THR A 164 -17.38 -7.31 5.84
N GLY A 165 -18.20 -8.09 5.16
CA GLY A 165 -17.99 -8.44 3.76
C GLY A 165 -16.67 -9.18 3.54
N ALA A 166 -15.89 -8.71 2.56
CA ALA A 166 -14.64 -9.38 2.17
C ALA A 166 -13.59 -9.41 3.29
N MET A 167 -13.60 -8.43 4.22
CA MET A 167 -12.64 -8.34 5.31
C MET A 167 -12.72 -9.52 6.30
N GLN A 168 -13.86 -10.19 6.38
CA GLN A 168 -14.00 -11.41 7.20
C GLN A 168 -13.09 -12.55 6.73
N ALA A 169 -12.59 -12.51 5.50
CA ALA A 169 -11.67 -13.50 4.98
C ALA A 169 -10.31 -13.53 5.69
N PHE A 170 -9.92 -12.45 6.37
CA PHE A 170 -8.71 -12.42 7.22
C PHE A 170 -8.83 -13.31 8.45
N GLY A 171 -10.06 -13.54 8.96
CA GLY A 171 -10.28 -14.28 10.19
C GLY A 171 -9.80 -13.55 11.45
N MET A 172 -9.81 -14.26 12.59
CA MET A 172 -9.42 -13.69 13.89
C MET A 172 -7.90 -13.58 14.11
N GLY A 173 -7.11 -14.22 13.27
CA GLY A 173 -5.63 -14.22 13.37
C GLY A 173 -4.95 -12.97 12.81
N TRP A 174 -5.71 -11.92 12.41
CA TRP A 174 -5.18 -10.71 11.81
C TRP A 174 -5.76 -9.47 12.48
N GLN A 175 -4.89 -8.56 12.87
CA GLN A 175 -5.27 -7.25 13.39
C GLN A 175 -5.65 -6.34 12.23
N GLN A 176 -6.90 -5.85 12.22
CA GLN A 176 -7.39 -4.95 11.17
C GLN A 176 -7.35 -3.51 11.67
N ILE A 177 -6.30 -2.78 11.32
CA ILE A 177 -6.11 -1.37 11.66
C ILE A 177 -6.82 -0.53 10.60
N THR A 178 -7.75 0.29 11.07
CA THR A 178 -8.54 1.19 10.21
C THR A 178 -8.29 2.61 10.67
N PRO A 179 -7.25 3.30 10.13
CA PRO A 179 -6.77 4.57 10.69
C PRO A 179 -7.80 5.69 10.67
N GLY A 180 -8.69 5.69 9.67
CA GLY A 180 -9.73 6.72 9.54
C GLY A 180 -10.38 6.72 8.16
N ALA A 181 -11.24 7.70 7.91
CA ALA A 181 -11.78 7.95 6.58
C ALA A 181 -10.69 8.65 5.72
N SER A 182 -10.43 8.10 4.53
CA SER A 182 -9.39 8.56 3.60
C SER A 182 -9.93 8.99 2.24
N TYR A 183 -11.18 8.64 1.93
CA TYR A 183 -11.83 8.90 0.64
C TYR A 183 -13.22 9.52 0.79
N PRO A 184 -13.64 10.44 -0.09
CA PRO A 184 -12.76 11.22 -0.97
C PRO A 184 -11.96 12.26 -0.17
N SER A 185 -10.76 12.62 -0.62
CA SER A 185 -9.82 13.49 0.11
C SER A 185 -10.41 14.85 0.49
N ALA A 186 -11.27 15.43 -0.37
CA ALA A 186 -11.94 16.71 -0.11
C ALA A 186 -12.93 16.66 1.06
N ARG A 187 -13.55 15.51 1.32
CA ARG A 187 -14.50 15.27 2.42
C ARG A 187 -14.51 13.80 2.79
N PRO A 188 -13.53 13.34 3.60
CA PRO A 188 -13.35 11.93 3.88
C PRO A 188 -14.51 11.31 4.63
N ILE A 189 -15.14 10.27 4.04
CA ILE A 189 -16.26 9.51 4.61
C ILE A 189 -16.05 8.01 4.57
N ALA A 190 -15.30 7.51 3.56
CA ALA A 190 -15.04 6.10 3.37
C ALA A 190 -13.65 5.71 3.89
N ARG A 191 -13.56 4.49 4.44
CA ARG A 191 -12.35 3.91 5.03
C ARG A 191 -11.82 2.79 4.15
N PHE A 192 -11.49 3.12 2.89
CA PHE A 192 -11.03 2.14 1.91
C PHE A 192 -9.61 1.68 2.15
N ASP A 193 -8.76 2.60 2.63
CA ASP A 193 -7.35 2.36 2.87
C ASP A 193 -7.14 1.79 4.27
N ARG A 194 -6.40 0.67 4.37
CA ARG A 194 -6.25 -0.09 5.61
C ARG A 194 -4.85 -0.67 5.74
N ILE A 195 -4.52 -1.02 6.98
CA ILE A 195 -3.30 -1.72 7.36
C ILE A 195 -3.71 -2.94 8.18
N ILE A 196 -3.29 -4.12 7.74
CA ILE A 196 -3.64 -5.41 8.33
C ILE A 196 -2.34 -6.08 8.77
N ALA A 197 -2.25 -6.48 10.03
CA ALA A 197 -1.02 -7.02 10.60
C ALA A 197 -1.26 -8.40 11.25
N THR A 198 -0.24 -9.26 11.23
CA THR A 198 -0.23 -10.49 12.04
C THR A 198 -0.09 -10.16 13.53
N PRO A 199 -0.43 -11.10 14.44
CA PRO A 199 -0.31 -10.89 15.89
C PRO A 199 1.11 -10.63 16.39
N ASP A 200 2.13 -10.89 15.56
CA ASP A 200 3.54 -10.61 15.87
C ASP A 200 3.84 -9.10 15.98
N TRP A 201 2.88 -8.26 15.59
CA TRP A 201 2.97 -6.82 15.68
C TRP A 201 2.14 -6.27 16.84
N SER A 202 2.71 -5.41 17.67
CA SER A 202 1.99 -4.57 18.63
C SER A 202 1.60 -3.26 17.97
N TYR A 203 0.32 -2.93 18.03
CA TYR A 203 -0.20 -1.64 17.56
C TYR A 203 0.17 -0.52 18.54
N GLU A 204 0.74 0.56 18.04
CA GLU A 204 1.07 1.75 18.83
C GLU A 204 0.12 2.91 18.51
N THR A 205 0.08 3.34 17.27
CA THR A 205 -0.78 4.44 16.82
C THR A 205 -1.06 4.36 15.32
N SER A 206 -2.08 5.06 14.87
CA SER A 206 -2.38 5.20 13.43
C SER A 206 -3.15 6.47 13.14
N GLY A 207 -3.16 6.90 11.90
CA GLY A 207 -3.86 8.09 11.48
C GLY A 207 -4.03 8.21 9.98
N VAL A 208 -4.79 9.22 9.61
CA VAL A 208 -4.93 9.71 8.23
C VAL A 208 -4.11 11.00 8.13
N HIS A 209 -3.21 11.07 7.15
CA HIS A 209 -2.45 12.28 6.93
C HIS A 209 -3.28 13.28 6.11
N HIS A 210 -3.69 14.37 6.74
CA HIS A 210 -4.53 15.40 6.14
C HIS A 210 -3.84 16.75 6.24
N SER A 211 -3.17 17.15 5.16
CA SER A 211 -2.57 18.48 4.97
C SER A 211 -3.22 19.18 3.79
N ALA A 212 -2.93 20.44 3.59
CA ALA A 212 -3.36 21.17 2.40
C ALA A 212 -2.84 20.52 1.12
N THR A 213 -1.62 19.98 1.15
CA THR A 213 -0.99 19.27 0.03
C THR A 213 -1.70 17.95 -0.24
N SER A 214 -1.88 17.11 0.78
CA SER A 214 -2.48 15.78 0.61
C SER A 214 -3.95 15.86 0.18
N ALA A 215 -4.70 16.84 0.67
CA ALA A 215 -6.10 17.07 0.29
C ALA A 215 -6.27 17.39 -1.20
N ALA A 216 -5.25 18.01 -1.83
CA ALA A 216 -5.28 18.39 -3.25
C ALA A 216 -4.59 17.38 -4.17
N ALA A 217 -3.70 16.53 -3.65
CA ALA A 217 -2.76 15.71 -4.43
C ALA A 217 -3.40 14.47 -5.07
N SER A 218 -4.42 13.89 -4.44
CA SER A 218 -5.12 12.69 -4.86
C SER A 218 -6.57 12.74 -4.39
N ASP A 219 -7.43 11.87 -4.88
CA ASP A 219 -8.78 11.65 -4.36
C ASP A 219 -8.80 10.79 -3.08
N HIS A 220 -7.67 10.20 -2.69
CA HIS A 220 -7.46 9.56 -1.39
C HIS A 220 -6.48 10.37 -0.53
N LEU A 221 -6.61 10.23 0.79
CA LEU A 221 -5.60 10.67 1.76
C LEU A 221 -4.70 9.50 2.16
N PRO A 222 -3.40 9.71 2.42
CA PRO A 222 -2.55 8.68 2.97
C PRO A 222 -3.02 8.21 4.35
N VAL A 223 -2.95 6.91 4.58
CA VAL A 223 -3.14 6.33 5.92
C VAL A 223 -1.83 5.74 6.41
N TRP A 224 -1.61 5.77 7.72
CA TRP A 224 -0.39 5.25 8.32
C TRP A 224 -0.66 4.57 9.66
N ALA A 225 0.24 3.67 10.06
CA ALA A 225 0.28 3.07 11.38
C ALA A 225 1.73 2.85 11.83
N SER A 226 2.00 3.14 13.10
CA SER A 226 3.22 2.72 13.81
C SER A 226 2.96 1.40 14.49
N LEU A 227 3.80 0.44 14.18
CA LEU A 227 3.74 -0.93 14.70
C LEU A 227 5.11 -1.30 15.26
N ARG A 228 5.11 -2.07 16.36
CA ARG A 228 6.33 -2.59 16.99
C ARG A 228 6.36 -4.12 16.88
N THR A 229 7.51 -4.71 16.53
CA THR A 229 7.70 -6.15 16.65
C THR A 229 7.59 -6.57 18.13
N ALA A 230 6.80 -7.63 18.38
CA ALA A 230 6.61 -8.17 19.73
C ALA A 230 7.88 -8.81 20.28
#